data_1545dca0a67f231b933efa15cb8e9480
#
_entry.id   1545dca0a67f231b933efa15cb8e9480
#
_cell.length_a   1.000
_cell.length_b   1.000
_cell.length_c   1.000
_cell.angle_alpha   90.00
_cell.angle_beta   90.00
_cell.angle_gamma   90.00
#
_symmetry.space_group_name_H-M   'P 1'
#
loop_
_entity.id
_entity.type
_entity.pdbx_description
1 polymer ?
#
loop_
_entity_poly.entity_id
_entity_poly.type
_entity_poly.pdbx_seq_one_letter_code
_entity_poly.pdbx_strand_id
1 'polypeptide(L)'
;MLLATAAGLLLVMIAVVSARAVRPRLRYETWYYLHFYTYLAAALAFSHQFADGAEFMTDTAARVAWSALYIGVGAAIAWYRFVTPVRQAARHRLRVVSVRTETPGVVSLVIGGRHLAELRAEPGQFFRWRFLTRDLWWTSAPYSLSAPPRGDRLRITVKAAGDHSRALLALRPGTRVVTEGPYGALTGAVRRQRKVLLIAGGAGITPLRALLESLPAAPGDLTLIYRVSSLRDTMFRRELEQLAAARQAKVWFVAGTRAELDGDPLAAGELARRVPDLASHDVYVVGPPELTAAVTRELRDAGVPRRQVHNESFAF
;
A
#
# COMPACT_ATOMS: atom_id res chain seq x y z
N MET A 1 -22.35 -35.99 -7.93
CA MET A 1 -22.50 -36.01 -6.47
C MET A 1 -21.16 -35.75 -5.73
N LEU A 2 -20.11 -36.58 -5.83
CA LEU A 2 -18.82 -36.38 -5.08
C LEU A 2 -18.17 -35.01 -5.35
N LEU A 3 -18.16 -34.52 -6.60
CA LEU A 3 -17.57 -33.21 -6.93
C LEU A 3 -18.34 -32.05 -6.29
N ALA A 4 -19.68 -32.13 -6.23
CA ALA A 4 -20.49 -31.11 -5.58
C ALA A 4 -20.25 -31.08 -4.07
N THR A 5 -20.18 -32.26 -3.44
CA THR A 5 -19.88 -32.37 -2.01
C THR A 5 -18.50 -31.80 -1.69
N ALA A 6 -17.48 -32.13 -2.48
CA ALA A 6 -16.13 -31.58 -2.32
C ALA A 6 -16.10 -30.07 -2.51
N ALA A 7 -16.77 -29.52 -3.53
CA ALA A 7 -16.89 -28.09 -3.74
C ALA A 7 -17.58 -27.39 -2.56
N GLY A 8 -18.69 -27.94 -2.07
CA GLY A 8 -19.43 -27.44 -0.92
C GLY A 8 -18.58 -27.42 0.35
N LEU A 9 -17.86 -28.51 0.66
CA LEU A 9 -16.97 -28.58 1.82
C LEU A 9 -15.83 -27.55 1.73
N LEU A 10 -15.23 -27.35 0.55
CA LEU A 10 -14.21 -26.33 0.35
C LEU A 10 -14.77 -24.92 0.56
N LEU A 11 -15.96 -24.62 0.06
CA LEU A 11 -16.59 -23.31 0.26
C LEU A 11 -16.91 -23.06 1.74
N VAL A 12 -17.42 -24.08 2.47
CA VAL A 12 -17.67 -23.98 3.90
C VAL A 12 -16.34 -23.73 4.65
N MET A 13 -15.28 -24.48 4.35
CA MET A 13 -13.96 -24.27 4.93
C MET A 13 -13.48 -22.84 4.70
N ILE A 14 -13.57 -22.34 3.46
CA ILE A 14 -13.13 -20.98 3.11
C ILE A 14 -13.97 -19.93 3.84
N ALA A 15 -15.28 -20.13 3.95
CA ALA A 15 -16.16 -19.23 4.70
C ALA A 15 -15.76 -19.17 6.19
N VAL A 16 -15.50 -20.33 6.81
CA VAL A 16 -15.07 -20.41 8.21
C VAL A 16 -13.74 -19.69 8.44
N VAL A 17 -12.71 -19.97 7.63
CA VAL A 17 -11.39 -19.33 7.80
C VAL A 17 -11.39 -17.84 7.45
N SER A 18 -12.40 -17.37 6.71
CA SER A 18 -12.58 -15.96 6.36
C SER A 18 -13.52 -15.22 7.32
N ALA A 19 -14.19 -15.93 8.22
CA ALA A 19 -15.07 -15.32 9.22
C ALA A 19 -14.31 -14.36 10.14
N ARG A 20 -14.94 -13.24 10.52
CA ARG A 20 -14.35 -12.19 11.36
C ARG A 20 -13.77 -12.71 12.68
N ALA A 21 -14.34 -13.78 13.24
CA ALA A 21 -13.87 -14.39 14.48
C ALA A 21 -12.60 -15.28 14.33
N VAL A 22 -12.40 -15.86 13.14
CA VAL A 22 -11.31 -16.81 12.86
C VAL A 22 -10.14 -16.13 12.14
N ARG A 23 -10.45 -15.24 11.20
CA ARG A 23 -9.47 -14.54 10.35
C ARG A 23 -8.30 -13.90 11.14
N PRO A 24 -8.50 -13.21 12.27
CA PRO A 24 -7.41 -12.60 13.04
C PRO A 24 -6.47 -13.62 13.72
N ARG A 25 -6.92 -14.88 13.89
CA ARG A 25 -6.13 -15.97 14.49
C ARG A 25 -5.19 -16.64 13.50
N LEU A 26 -5.39 -16.38 12.20
CA LEU A 26 -4.56 -16.94 11.13
C LEU A 26 -3.52 -15.92 10.68
N ARG A 27 -2.30 -16.39 10.40
CA ARG A 27 -1.31 -15.58 9.70
C ARG A 27 -1.87 -15.22 8.33
N TYR A 28 -1.56 -14.00 7.85
CA TYR A 28 -2.07 -13.51 6.57
C TYR A 28 -1.75 -14.47 5.43
N GLU A 29 -0.53 -15.00 5.39
CA GLU A 29 -0.07 -15.91 4.35
C GLU A 29 -0.87 -17.22 4.36
N THR A 30 -1.11 -17.79 5.54
CA THR A 30 -1.90 -19.02 5.70
C THR A 30 -3.32 -18.82 5.16
N TRP A 31 -3.98 -17.73 5.59
CA TRP A 31 -5.30 -17.39 5.09
C TRP A 31 -5.30 -17.17 3.57
N TYR A 32 -4.31 -16.46 3.05
CA TYR A 32 -4.17 -16.15 1.64
C TYR A 32 -4.09 -17.43 0.79
N TYR A 33 -3.26 -18.41 1.18
CA TYR A 33 -3.15 -19.67 0.46
C TYR A 33 -4.40 -20.54 0.61
N LEU A 34 -5.02 -20.59 1.78
CA LEU A 34 -6.30 -21.30 1.98
C LEU A 34 -7.40 -20.68 1.10
N HIS A 35 -7.39 -19.37 0.93
CA HIS A 35 -8.37 -18.69 0.08
C HIS A 35 -8.23 -19.04 -1.41
N PHE A 36 -7.06 -19.50 -1.86
CA PHE A 36 -6.89 -20.01 -3.24
C PHE A 36 -7.72 -21.25 -3.55
N TYR A 37 -8.08 -22.02 -2.55
CA TYR A 37 -8.96 -23.17 -2.76
C TYR A 37 -10.37 -22.76 -3.25
N THR A 38 -10.69 -21.46 -3.21
CA THR A 38 -11.90 -20.92 -3.88
C THR A 38 -11.90 -21.23 -5.38
N TYR A 39 -10.75 -21.15 -6.03
CA TYR A 39 -10.63 -21.47 -7.46
C TYR A 39 -10.88 -22.95 -7.73
N LEU A 40 -10.37 -23.83 -6.87
CA LEU A 40 -10.62 -25.26 -6.95
C LEU A 40 -12.09 -25.56 -6.70
N ALA A 41 -12.71 -24.94 -5.68
CA ALA A 41 -14.13 -25.12 -5.39
C ALA A 41 -15.01 -24.68 -6.58
N ALA A 42 -14.68 -23.55 -7.22
CA ALA A 42 -15.37 -23.06 -8.41
C ALA A 42 -15.24 -24.05 -9.60
N ALA A 43 -14.03 -24.60 -9.82
CA ALA A 43 -13.80 -25.59 -10.87
C ALA A 43 -14.58 -26.90 -10.65
N LEU A 44 -14.61 -27.38 -9.39
CA LEU A 44 -15.39 -28.58 -9.03
C LEU A 44 -16.90 -28.36 -9.16
N ALA A 45 -17.39 -27.16 -8.75
CA ALA A 45 -18.79 -26.79 -8.90
C ALA A 45 -19.20 -26.72 -10.38
N PHE A 46 -18.36 -26.15 -11.23
CA PHE A 46 -18.56 -26.13 -12.68
C PHE A 46 -18.68 -27.54 -13.27
N SER A 47 -17.73 -28.41 -12.94
CA SER A 47 -17.74 -29.80 -13.41
C SER A 47 -19.01 -30.55 -13.02
N HIS A 48 -19.50 -30.31 -11.79
CA HIS A 48 -20.77 -30.91 -11.33
C HIS A 48 -21.99 -30.36 -12.10
N GLN A 49 -22.06 -29.04 -12.30
CA GLN A 49 -23.15 -28.40 -13.06
C GLN A 49 -23.27 -28.99 -14.47
N PHE A 50 -22.14 -29.27 -15.12
CA PHE A 50 -22.13 -29.90 -16.44
C PHE A 50 -22.55 -31.37 -16.44
N ALA A 51 -22.24 -32.11 -15.36
CA ALA A 51 -22.52 -33.54 -15.29
C ALA A 51 -23.99 -33.83 -14.95
N ASP A 52 -24.62 -32.98 -14.11
CA ASP A 52 -25.92 -33.27 -13.51
C ASP A 52 -26.97 -32.16 -13.77
N GLY A 53 -26.63 -31.08 -14.46
CA GLY A 53 -27.53 -29.95 -14.75
C GLY A 53 -28.47 -30.27 -15.92
N ALA A 54 -29.77 -30.45 -15.65
CA ALA A 54 -30.77 -30.82 -16.66
C ALA A 54 -30.82 -29.82 -17.84
N GLU A 55 -30.66 -28.53 -17.58
CA GLU A 55 -30.64 -27.47 -18.60
C GLU A 55 -29.43 -27.59 -19.55
N PHE A 56 -28.27 -27.97 -19.00
CA PHE A 56 -27.03 -28.14 -19.79
C PHE A 56 -27.03 -29.45 -20.61
N MET A 57 -27.90 -30.39 -20.29
CA MET A 57 -28.07 -31.62 -21.05
C MET A 57 -28.87 -31.42 -22.33
N THR A 58 -29.82 -30.48 -22.32
CA THR A 58 -30.81 -30.25 -23.40
C THR A 58 -30.54 -28.98 -24.21
N ASP A 59 -30.02 -27.92 -23.62
CA ASP A 59 -29.75 -26.63 -24.27
C ASP A 59 -28.27 -26.44 -24.60
N THR A 60 -27.95 -26.61 -25.88
CA THR A 60 -26.58 -26.42 -26.39
C THR A 60 -26.12 -24.97 -26.29
N ALA A 61 -27.01 -23.98 -26.45
CA ALA A 61 -26.67 -22.57 -26.38
C ALA A 61 -26.31 -22.17 -24.95
N ALA A 62 -27.07 -22.60 -23.96
CA ALA A 62 -26.80 -22.42 -22.55
C ALA A 62 -25.43 -23.04 -22.17
N ARG A 63 -25.17 -24.26 -22.65
CA ARG A 63 -23.90 -24.96 -22.46
C ARG A 63 -22.71 -24.20 -23.00
N VAL A 64 -22.81 -23.71 -24.22
CA VAL A 64 -21.74 -22.92 -24.86
C VAL A 64 -21.52 -21.61 -24.14
N ALA A 65 -22.57 -20.86 -23.81
CA ALA A 65 -22.48 -19.58 -23.10
C ALA A 65 -21.85 -19.75 -21.73
N TRP A 66 -22.25 -20.74 -20.95
CA TRP A 66 -21.72 -21.04 -19.63
C TRP A 66 -20.24 -21.47 -19.67
N SER A 67 -19.88 -22.34 -20.62
CA SER A 67 -18.50 -22.74 -20.86
C SER A 67 -17.62 -21.55 -21.22
N ALA A 68 -18.08 -20.70 -22.13
CA ALA A 68 -17.37 -19.51 -22.56
C ALA A 68 -17.12 -18.54 -21.37
N LEU A 69 -18.13 -18.38 -20.49
CA LEU A 69 -18.00 -17.57 -19.27
C LEU A 69 -16.89 -18.12 -18.36
N TYR A 70 -16.91 -19.41 -18.03
CA TYR A 70 -15.92 -20.02 -17.14
C TYR A 70 -14.51 -20.02 -17.76
N ILE A 71 -14.40 -20.33 -19.05
CA ILE A 71 -13.12 -20.26 -19.78
C ILE A 71 -12.60 -18.82 -19.78
N GLY A 72 -13.47 -17.83 -20.05
CA GLY A 72 -13.11 -16.42 -20.05
C GLY A 72 -12.61 -15.94 -18.68
N VAL A 73 -13.34 -16.29 -17.61
CA VAL A 73 -12.94 -15.98 -16.23
C VAL A 73 -11.62 -16.69 -15.89
N GLY A 74 -11.49 -17.98 -16.19
CA GLY A 74 -10.25 -18.75 -15.97
C GLY A 74 -9.06 -18.18 -16.73
N ALA A 75 -9.26 -17.81 -18.00
CA ALA A 75 -8.24 -17.15 -18.81
C ALA A 75 -7.83 -15.77 -18.25
N ALA A 76 -8.80 -14.97 -17.81
CA ALA A 76 -8.53 -13.69 -17.17
C ALA A 76 -7.73 -13.87 -15.86
N ILE A 77 -8.12 -14.81 -15.01
CA ILE A 77 -7.38 -15.15 -13.79
C ILE A 77 -5.96 -15.58 -14.13
N ALA A 78 -5.79 -16.51 -15.07
CA ALA A 78 -4.48 -16.97 -15.50
C ALA A 78 -3.61 -15.82 -16.04
N TRP A 79 -4.19 -14.97 -16.87
CA TRP A 79 -3.51 -13.82 -17.44
C TRP A 79 -3.04 -12.83 -16.38
N TYR A 80 -3.94 -12.34 -15.54
CA TYR A 80 -3.61 -11.30 -14.55
C TYR A 80 -2.82 -11.84 -13.37
N ARG A 81 -3.00 -13.11 -13.00
CA ARG A 81 -2.39 -13.70 -11.80
C ARG A 81 -1.02 -14.29 -12.06
N PHE A 82 -0.78 -14.82 -13.27
CA PHE A 82 0.47 -15.51 -13.61
C PHE A 82 1.21 -14.84 -14.76
N VAL A 83 0.53 -14.59 -15.89
CA VAL A 83 1.21 -14.08 -17.08
C VAL A 83 1.72 -12.66 -16.87
N THR A 84 0.87 -11.76 -16.36
CA THR A 84 1.24 -10.35 -16.15
C THR A 84 2.42 -10.18 -15.20
N PRO A 85 2.46 -10.77 -13.99
CA PRO A 85 3.62 -10.68 -13.10
C PRO A 85 4.90 -11.23 -13.70
N VAL A 86 4.82 -12.38 -14.42
CA VAL A 86 5.99 -12.96 -15.08
C VAL A 86 6.51 -12.04 -16.19
N ARG A 87 5.62 -11.49 -17.03
CA ARG A 87 6.01 -10.53 -18.07
C ARG A 87 6.62 -9.26 -17.49
N GLN A 88 6.05 -8.72 -16.43
CA GLN A 88 6.60 -7.54 -15.73
C GLN A 88 7.99 -7.87 -15.16
N ALA A 89 8.15 -9.01 -14.47
CA ALA A 89 9.43 -9.44 -13.93
C ALA A 89 10.51 -9.62 -15.02
N ALA A 90 10.15 -10.21 -16.15
CA ALA A 90 11.06 -10.39 -17.29
C ALA A 90 11.44 -9.08 -17.97
N ARG A 91 10.46 -8.13 -18.09
CA ARG A 91 10.67 -6.83 -18.74
C ARG A 91 11.47 -5.89 -17.86
N HIS A 92 11.10 -5.73 -16.61
CA HIS A 92 11.70 -4.73 -15.72
C HIS A 92 12.96 -5.22 -15.03
N ARG A 93 13.14 -6.53 -14.82
CA ARG A 93 14.31 -7.17 -14.20
C ARG A 93 14.79 -6.48 -12.94
N LEU A 94 13.85 -6.20 -12.04
CA LEU A 94 14.10 -5.45 -10.82
C LEU A 94 15.11 -6.14 -9.91
N ARG A 95 16.02 -5.35 -9.33
CA ARG A 95 16.99 -5.79 -8.32
C ARG A 95 17.19 -4.72 -7.27
N VAL A 96 17.49 -5.13 -6.05
CA VAL A 96 18.03 -4.24 -5.01
C VAL A 96 19.39 -3.73 -5.47
N VAL A 97 19.55 -2.43 -5.60
CA VAL A 97 20.81 -1.77 -5.97
C VAL A 97 21.61 -1.41 -4.73
N SER A 98 20.92 -0.85 -3.73
CA SER A 98 21.55 -0.50 -2.46
C SER A 98 20.56 -0.63 -1.31
N VAL A 99 21.12 -0.87 -0.14
CA VAL A 99 20.42 -0.92 1.16
C VAL A 99 21.07 0.10 2.05
N ARG A 100 20.29 1.04 2.59
CA ARG A 100 20.79 2.10 3.47
C ARG A 100 20.00 2.08 4.77
N THR A 101 20.68 2.00 5.89
CA THR A 101 20.06 2.19 7.21
C THR A 101 19.77 3.67 7.43
N GLU A 102 18.50 3.98 7.73
CA GLU A 102 18.04 5.35 8.02
C GLU A 102 18.10 5.64 9.53
N THR A 103 17.51 4.73 10.31
CA THR A 103 17.55 4.71 11.78
C THR A 103 17.55 3.25 12.25
N PRO A 104 17.81 2.96 13.52
CA PRO A 104 17.70 1.59 14.02
C PRO A 104 16.34 0.94 13.66
N GLY A 105 16.37 -0.21 13.00
CA GLY A 105 15.17 -0.92 12.55
C GLY A 105 14.48 -0.31 11.31
N VAL A 106 15.12 0.62 10.60
CA VAL A 106 14.58 1.22 9.37
C VAL A 106 15.62 1.20 8.27
N VAL A 107 15.26 0.67 7.11
CA VAL A 107 16.12 0.65 5.92
C VAL A 107 15.42 1.22 4.70
N SER A 108 16.16 1.96 3.90
CA SER A 108 15.79 2.34 2.54
C SER A 108 16.40 1.38 1.55
N LEU A 109 15.57 0.85 0.67
CA LEU A 109 15.95 -0.03 -0.42
C LEU A 109 15.84 0.75 -1.74
N VAL A 110 16.95 0.92 -2.43
CA VAL A 110 16.93 1.43 -3.80
C VAL A 110 16.83 0.23 -4.74
N ILE A 111 15.83 0.24 -5.57
CA ILE A 111 15.51 -0.84 -6.50
C ILE A 111 15.72 -0.30 -7.91
N GLY A 112 16.65 -0.91 -8.63
CA GLY A 112 16.93 -0.59 -10.02
C GLY A 112 16.30 -1.61 -10.95
N GLY A 113 16.10 -1.21 -12.20
CA GLY A 113 15.52 -2.08 -13.22
C GLY A 113 15.57 -1.46 -14.60
N ARG A 114 14.95 -2.13 -15.57
CA ARG A 114 14.83 -1.64 -16.95
C ARG A 114 13.43 -1.11 -17.20
N HIS A 115 13.31 -0.11 -18.05
CA HIS A 115 12.01 0.42 -18.52
C HIS A 115 11.07 0.84 -17.38
N LEU A 116 11.59 1.38 -16.27
CA LEU A 116 10.77 1.73 -15.11
C LEU A 116 9.75 2.84 -15.39
N ALA A 117 10.02 3.71 -16.37
CA ALA A 117 9.06 4.72 -16.81
C ALA A 117 7.74 4.12 -17.33
N GLU A 118 7.78 2.89 -17.85
CA GLU A 118 6.57 2.19 -18.33
C GLU A 118 5.66 1.74 -17.18
N LEU A 119 6.18 1.63 -15.97
CA LEU A 119 5.36 1.38 -14.78
C LEU A 119 4.41 2.54 -14.46
N ARG A 120 4.69 3.74 -15.01
CA ARG A 120 3.91 4.97 -14.75
C ARG A 120 3.65 5.21 -13.27
N ALA A 121 4.64 4.87 -12.44
CA ALA A 121 4.55 5.02 -11.00
C ALA A 121 4.63 6.49 -10.60
N GLU A 122 3.74 6.89 -9.71
CA GLU A 122 3.66 8.26 -9.19
C GLU A 122 4.06 8.32 -7.72
N PRO A 123 4.61 9.45 -7.25
CA PRO A 123 4.82 9.71 -5.83
C PRO A 123 3.52 9.54 -5.04
N GLY A 124 3.62 8.87 -3.88
CA GLY A 124 2.47 8.54 -3.05
C GLY A 124 1.87 7.14 -3.30
N GLN A 125 2.14 6.55 -4.46
CA GLN A 125 1.71 5.18 -4.76
C GLN A 125 2.55 4.13 -4.06
N PHE A 126 2.01 2.91 -3.98
CA PHE A 126 2.68 1.73 -3.45
C PHE A 126 2.66 0.59 -4.46
N PHE A 127 3.53 -0.38 -4.23
CA PHE A 127 3.55 -1.67 -4.93
C PHE A 127 3.50 -2.79 -3.91
N ARG A 128 3.06 -3.95 -4.33
CA ARG A 128 3.33 -5.19 -3.61
C ARG A 128 4.67 -5.73 -4.05
N TRP A 129 5.59 -5.84 -3.09
CA TRP A 129 6.98 -6.23 -3.33
C TRP A 129 7.22 -7.66 -2.87
N ARG A 130 7.89 -8.43 -3.70
CA ARG A 130 8.36 -9.78 -3.41
C ARG A 130 9.85 -9.85 -3.66
N PHE A 131 10.61 -10.22 -2.64
CA PHE A 131 12.06 -10.35 -2.72
C PHE A 131 12.42 -11.82 -2.88
N LEU A 132 13.13 -12.18 -3.94
CA LEU A 132 13.42 -13.56 -4.29
C LEU A 132 14.67 -14.05 -3.53
N THR A 133 14.53 -14.17 -2.21
CA THR A 133 15.48 -14.86 -1.33
C THR A 133 14.86 -16.17 -0.84
N ARG A 134 15.66 -17.04 -0.20
CA ARG A 134 15.20 -18.34 0.31
C ARG A 134 13.98 -18.19 1.24
N ASP A 135 13.95 -17.13 2.05
CA ASP A 135 12.95 -16.96 3.12
C ASP A 135 11.78 -16.05 2.72
N LEU A 136 11.90 -15.27 1.63
CA LEU A 136 10.93 -14.25 1.24
C LEU A 136 10.24 -14.49 -0.11
N TRP A 137 10.69 -15.48 -0.91
CA TRP A 137 10.19 -15.67 -2.28
C TRP A 137 8.68 -15.95 -2.36
N TRP A 138 8.12 -16.50 -1.31
CA TRP A 138 6.69 -16.88 -1.21
C TRP A 138 5.80 -15.80 -0.60
N THR A 139 6.40 -14.75 0.00
CA THR A 139 5.67 -13.64 0.62
C THR A 139 5.74 -12.38 -0.23
N SER A 140 4.73 -11.53 -0.12
CA SER A 140 4.76 -10.18 -0.69
C SER A 140 4.07 -9.21 0.25
N ALA A 141 4.61 -7.99 0.37
CA ALA A 141 4.04 -6.96 1.22
C ALA A 141 3.96 -5.62 0.48
N PRO A 142 2.97 -4.79 0.82
CA PRO A 142 2.83 -3.46 0.23
C PRO A 142 3.81 -2.49 0.88
N TYR A 143 4.59 -1.78 0.07
CA TYR A 143 5.42 -0.65 0.52
C TYR A 143 5.27 0.51 -0.46
N SER A 144 5.02 1.69 0.10
CA SER A 144 4.91 2.93 -0.66
C SER A 144 6.28 3.41 -1.13
N LEU A 145 6.28 4.09 -2.26
CA LEU A 145 7.48 4.78 -2.73
C LEU A 145 7.87 5.86 -1.73
N SER A 146 9.11 5.85 -1.29
CA SER A 146 9.67 6.86 -0.37
C SER A 146 10.46 7.95 -1.08
N ALA A 147 10.51 7.92 -2.41
CA ALA A 147 11.02 8.97 -3.28
C ALA A 147 10.25 8.95 -4.61
N PRO A 148 10.19 10.07 -5.34
CA PRO A 148 9.70 10.06 -6.71
C PRO A 148 10.50 9.08 -7.57
N PRO A 149 9.85 8.33 -8.50
CA PRO A 149 10.57 7.53 -9.47
C PRO A 149 11.56 8.41 -10.26
N ARG A 150 12.79 7.97 -10.39
CA ARG A 150 13.83 8.69 -11.12
C ARG A 150 14.59 7.75 -12.06
N GLY A 151 14.42 7.97 -13.37
CA GLY A 151 15.13 7.19 -14.38
C GLY A 151 14.86 5.69 -14.24
N ASP A 152 15.90 4.95 -13.87
CA ASP A 152 15.91 3.51 -13.69
C ASP A 152 15.81 3.05 -12.22
N ARG A 153 15.33 3.93 -11.30
CA ARG A 153 15.34 3.69 -9.85
C ARG A 153 14.02 4.01 -9.17
N LEU A 154 13.65 3.12 -8.25
CA LEU A 154 12.59 3.29 -7.28
C LEU A 154 13.17 3.19 -5.88
N ARG A 155 12.58 3.86 -4.90
CA ARG A 155 12.98 3.75 -3.50
C ARG A 155 11.77 3.41 -2.64
N ILE A 156 11.93 2.43 -1.78
CA ILE A 156 11.02 2.14 -0.67
C ILE A 156 11.78 2.20 0.64
N THR A 157 11.06 2.45 1.73
CA THR A 157 11.65 2.45 3.06
C THR A 157 10.79 1.61 3.99
N VAL A 158 11.44 0.70 4.69
CA VAL A 158 10.82 -0.33 5.49
C VAL A 158 11.20 -0.15 6.95
N LYS A 159 10.20 -0.05 7.82
CA LYS A 159 10.35 -0.12 9.27
C LYS A 159 10.06 -1.55 9.73
N ALA A 160 10.94 -2.11 10.55
CA ALA A 160 10.76 -3.44 11.14
C ALA A 160 9.58 -3.43 12.12
N ALA A 161 8.48 -4.09 11.75
CA ALA A 161 7.28 -4.21 12.56
C ALA A 161 6.89 -5.68 12.81
N GLY A 162 7.39 -6.62 12.01
CA GLY A 162 7.13 -8.05 12.11
C GLY A 162 8.24 -8.84 11.42
N ASP A 163 8.13 -10.17 11.37
CA ASP A 163 9.18 -11.06 10.86
C ASP A 163 9.53 -10.77 9.40
N HIS A 164 8.52 -10.56 8.54
CA HIS A 164 8.74 -10.22 7.14
C HIS A 164 9.56 -8.94 7.00
N SER A 165 9.15 -7.85 7.65
CA SER A 165 9.85 -6.57 7.57
C SER A 165 11.23 -6.60 8.24
N ARG A 166 11.43 -7.40 9.29
CA ARG A 166 12.76 -7.65 9.88
C ARG A 166 13.70 -8.35 8.90
N ALA A 167 13.21 -9.35 8.17
CA ALA A 167 14.01 -10.04 7.16
C ALA A 167 14.50 -9.11 6.04
N LEU A 168 13.74 -8.04 5.74
CA LEU A 168 14.14 -7.04 4.73
C LEU A 168 15.34 -6.19 5.15
N LEU A 169 15.60 -6.06 6.47
CA LEU A 169 16.78 -5.35 6.97
C LEU A 169 18.11 -6.04 6.56
N ALA A 170 18.07 -7.36 6.32
CA ALA A 170 19.22 -8.17 5.95
C ALA A 170 19.39 -8.36 4.43
N LEU A 171 18.58 -7.69 3.61
CA LEU A 171 18.69 -7.79 2.15
C LEU A 171 20.05 -7.27 1.66
N ARG A 172 20.50 -7.89 0.55
CA ARG A 172 21.79 -7.53 -0.07
C ARG A 172 21.56 -6.97 -1.48
N PRO A 173 22.42 -6.04 -1.92
CA PRO A 173 22.46 -5.66 -3.33
C PRO A 173 22.52 -6.88 -4.24
N GLY A 174 21.87 -6.81 -5.42
CA GLY A 174 21.73 -7.92 -6.35
C GLY A 174 20.49 -8.80 -6.13
N THR A 175 19.84 -8.75 -4.98
CA THR A 175 18.59 -9.49 -4.72
C THR A 175 17.55 -9.18 -5.79
N ARG A 176 17.01 -10.22 -6.45
CA ARG A 176 15.94 -10.07 -7.44
C ARG A 176 14.64 -9.69 -6.77
N VAL A 177 13.88 -8.82 -7.44
CA VAL A 177 12.60 -8.30 -6.94
C VAL A 177 11.52 -8.51 -8.00
N VAL A 178 10.34 -8.91 -7.56
CA VAL A 178 9.12 -8.93 -8.37
C VAL A 178 8.14 -7.97 -7.73
N THR A 179 7.42 -7.23 -8.54
CA THR A 179 6.46 -6.24 -8.06
C THR A 179 5.14 -6.34 -8.80
N GLU A 180 4.07 -6.00 -8.13
CA GLU A 180 2.73 -5.84 -8.67
C GLU A 180 2.26 -4.42 -8.35
N GLY A 181 1.72 -3.72 -9.30
CA GLY A 181 1.29 -2.32 -9.17
C GLY A 181 1.67 -1.48 -10.40
N PRO A 182 1.62 -0.14 -10.29
CA PRO A 182 1.40 0.65 -9.07
C PRO A 182 -0.04 0.62 -8.57
N TYR A 183 -0.21 0.81 -7.27
CA TYR A 183 -1.50 0.93 -6.60
C TYR A 183 -1.56 2.22 -5.77
N GLY A 184 -2.77 2.60 -5.38
CA GLY A 184 -3.01 3.77 -4.54
C GLY A 184 -3.37 5.02 -5.33
N ALA A 185 -4.27 5.81 -4.76
CA ALA A 185 -4.76 7.07 -5.34
C ALA A 185 -4.21 8.31 -4.61
N LEU A 186 -3.34 8.12 -3.62
CA LEU A 186 -2.77 9.21 -2.82
C LEU A 186 -1.64 9.92 -3.58
N THR A 187 -1.96 10.50 -4.73
CA THR A 187 -0.99 11.16 -5.63
C THR A 187 -1.27 12.65 -5.76
N GLY A 188 -0.44 13.36 -6.52
CA GLY A 188 -0.70 14.75 -6.89
C GLY A 188 -1.97 14.96 -7.72
N ALA A 189 -2.48 13.90 -8.38
CA ALA A 189 -3.66 13.98 -9.24
C ALA A 189 -4.97 14.26 -8.47
N VAL A 190 -5.05 13.90 -7.19
CA VAL A 190 -6.24 14.19 -6.35
C VAL A 190 -6.28 15.63 -5.83
N ARG A 191 -5.20 16.37 -6.01
CA ARG A 191 -5.05 17.75 -5.53
C ARG A 191 -6.04 18.71 -6.21
N ARG A 192 -6.63 19.60 -5.41
CA ARG A 192 -7.62 20.60 -5.82
C ARG A 192 -7.24 22.01 -5.42
N GLN A 193 -6.40 22.16 -4.38
CA GLN A 193 -6.02 23.44 -3.80
C GLN A 193 -4.54 23.77 -4.09
N ARG A 194 -4.21 25.06 -4.11
CA ARG A 194 -2.85 25.53 -4.26
C ARG A 194 -1.97 25.21 -3.05
N LYS A 195 -2.51 25.38 -1.85
CA LYS A 195 -1.82 25.10 -0.59
C LYS A 195 -2.00 23.63 -0.21
N VAL A 196 -0.95 23.03 0.33
CA VAL A 196 -0.94 21.61 0.72
C VAL A 196 -0.38 21.44 2.12
N LEU A 197 -1.12 20.66 2.92
CA LEU A 197 -0.67 20.19 4.22
C LEU A 197 -0.47 18.67 4.17
N LEU A 198 0.72 18.22 4.52
CA LEU A 198 1.06 16.80 4.66
C LEU A 198 1.11 16.47 6.17
N ILE A 199 0.38 15.46 6.63
CA ILE A 199 0.39 15.01 8.03
C ILE A 199 0.80 13.55 8.06
N ALA A 200 1.99 13.28 8.58
CA ALA A 200 2.57 11.95 8.67
C ALA A 200 2.53 11.41 10.10
N GLY A 201 2.17 10.13 10.26
CA GLY A 201 2.34 9.37 11.50
C GLY A 201 3.30 8.20 11.32
N GLY A 202 4.42 8.19 12.05
CA GLY A 202 5.38 7.09 11.98
C GLY A 202 5.84 6.76 10.57
N ALA A 203 5.63 5.50 10.10
CA ALA A 203 5.99 5.06 8.75
C ALA A 203 5.18 5.72 7.63
N GLY A 204 4.08 6.41 7.96
CA GLY A 204 3.29 7.19 6.99
C GLY A 204 4.07 8.34 6.34
N ILE A 205 5.25 8.67 6.87
CA ILE A 205 6.16 9.63 6.24
C ILE A 205 6.67 9.15 4.86
N THR A 206 6.68 7.84 4.58
CA THR A 206 7.28 7.31 3.35
C THR A 206 6.63 7.86 2.08
N PRO A 207 5.31 7.74 1.82
CA PRO A 207 4.69 8.36 0.65
C PRO A 207 4.67 9.88 0.75
N LEU A 208 4.53 10.45 1.94
CA LEU A 208 4.47 11.90 2.09
C LEU A 208 5.83 12.57 1.84
N ARG A 209 6.93 11.89 2.12
CA ARG A 209 8.26 12.37 1.74
C ARG A 209 8.39 12.42 0.20
N ALA A 210 7.87 11.43 -0.53
CA ALA A 210 7.86 11.44 -1.98
C ALA A 210 6.99 12.57 -2.54
N LEU A 211 5.83 12.80 -1.94
CA LEU A 211 4.95 13.93 -2.27
C LEU A 211 5.57 15.28 -1.92
N LEU A 212 6.21 15.42 -0.75
CA LEU A 212 6.94 16.63 -0.35
C LEU A 212 7.97 17.03 -1.40
N GLU A 213 8.66 16.07 -2.01
CA GLU A 213 9.66 16.32 -3.04
C GLU A 213 9.03 16.69 -4.40
N SER A 214 7.88 16.13 -4.76
CA SER A 214 7.36 16.16 -6.14
C SER A 214 6.15 17.05 -6.38
N LEU A 215 5.33 17.33 -5.36
CA LEU A 215 4.13 18.13 -5.56
C LEU A 215 4.48 19.53 -6.06
N PRO A 216 3.89 20.02 -7.15
CA PRO A 216 4.10 21.41 -7.57
C PRO A 216 3.54 22.35 -6.49
N ALA A 217 4.35 23.22 -5.92
CA ALA A 217 3.96 24.21 -4.93
C ALA A 217 4.82 25.45 -5.00
N ALA A 218 4.22 26.62 -4.82
CA ALA A 218 4.97 27.85 -4.66
C ALA A 218 5.64 27.89 -3.27
N PRO A 219 6.67 28.74 -3.09
CA PRO A 219 7.29 28.97 -1.79
C PRO A 219 6.25 29.26 -0.70
N GLY A 220 6.33 28.52 0.41
CA GLY A 220 5.42 28.67 1.55
C GLY A 220 4.04 27.99 1.44
N ASP A 221 3.67 27.45 0.27
CA ASP A 221 2.40 26.76 0.06
C ASP A 221 2.40 25.28 0.50
N LEU A 222 3.55 24.74 0.89
CA LEU A 222 3.70 23.35 1.30
C LEU A 222 4.14 23.24 2.75
N THR A 223 3.38 22.50 3.54
CA THR A 223 3.64 22.28 4.96
C THR A 223 3.64 20.79 5.26
N LEU A 224 4.59 20.30 6.05
CA LEU A 224 4.65 18.95 6.59
C LEU A 224 4.59 18.98 8.11
N ILE A 225 3.67 18.22 8.70
CA ILE A 225 3.65 17.89 10.13
C ILE A 225 3.98 16.41 10.26
N TYR A 226 5.07 16.09 10.94
CA TYR A 226 5.50 14.70 11.14
C TYR A 226 5.41 14.31 12.61
N ARG A 227 4.44 13.46 12.93
CA ARG A 227 4.15 12.93 14.26
C ARG A 227 4.91 11.63 14.50
N VAL A 228 5.72 11.59 15.56
CA VAL A 228 6.50 10.42 16.00
C VAL A 228 6.39 10.24 17.51
N SER A 229 6.61 9.02 18.00
CA SER A 229 6.61 8.74 19.45
C SER A 229 7.86 9.30 20.13
N SER A 230 8.99 9.34 19.42
CA SER A 230 10.26 9.90 19.91
C SER A 230 11.03 10.53 18.76
N LEU A 231 11.85 11.53 19.05
CA LEU A 231 12.76 12.14 18.04
C LEU A 231 13.73 11.11 17.44
N ARG A 232 14.08 10.06 18.18
CA ARG A 232 14.93 8.95 17.68
C ARG A 232 14.24 8.13 16.60
N ASP A 233 12.90 8.12 16.57
CA ASP A 233 12.10 7.40 15.57
C ASP A 233 11.85 8.22 14.30
N THR A 234 12.42 9.45 14.23
CA THR A 234 12.22 10.33 13.08
C THR A 234 13.00 9.81 11.87
N MET A 235 12.28 9.22 10.93
CA MET A 235 12.86 8.80 9.65
C MET A 235 13.13 10.01 8.76
N PHE A 236 14.19 9.96 7.97
CA PHE A 236 14.54 10.99 6.96
C PHE A 236 14.76 12.41 7.51
N ARG A 237 15.03 12.61 8.80
CA ARG A 237 15.07 13.94 9.39
C ARG A 237 15.88 14.94 8.57
N ARG A 238 17.16 14.64 8.31
CA ARG A 238 18.04 15.52 7.52
C ARG A 238 17.55 15.72 6.10
N GLU A 239 17.01 14.66 5.48
CA GLU A 239 16.50 14.71 4.12
C GLU A 239 15.23 15.58 4.03
N LEU A 240 14.33 15.50 5.01
CA LEU A 240 13.14 16.34 5.10
C LEU A 240 13.49 17.81 5.33
N GLU A 241 14.47 18.09 6.19
CA GLU A 241 14.98 19.45 6.43
C GLU A 241 15.59 20.03 5.14
N GLN A 242 16.39 19.26 4.40
CA GLN A 242 16.97 19.65 3.12
C GLN A 242 15.90 19.89 2.04
N LEU A 243 14.92 18.99 1.93
CA LEU A 243 13.80 19.15 1.00
C LEU A 243 12.96 20.38 1.34
N ALA A 244 12.71 20.62 2.63
CA ALA A 244 11.98 21.79 3.07
C ALA A 244 12.70 23.09 2.71
N ALA A 245 14.00 23.15 2.97
CA ALA A 245 14.83 24.30 2.61
C ALA A 245 14.84 24.54 1.09
N ALA A 246 15.09 23.49 0.30
CA ALA A 246 15.14 23.57 -1.16
C ALA A 246 13.80 24.00 -1.78
N ARG A 247 12.67 23.66 -1.12
CA ARG A 247 11.32 23.95 -1.60
C ARG A 247 10.65 25.13 -0.91
N GLN A 248 11.36 25.77 0.04
CA GLN A 248 10.80 26.81 0.91
C GLN A 248 9.49 26.34 1.58
N ALA A 249 9.44 25.06 1.97
CA ALA A 249 8.35 24.43 2.67
C ALA A 249 8.55 24.51 4.19
N LYS A 250 7.46 24.42 4.96
CA LYS A 250 7.53 24.34 6.41
C LYS A 250 7.51 22.89 6.87
N VAL A 251 8.39 22.50 7.81
CA VAL A 251 8.39 21.17 8.43
C VAL A 251 8.35 21.28 9.93
N TRP A 252 7.39 20.60 10.56
CA TRP A 252 7.29 20.48 11.99
C TRP A 252 7.39 19.02 12.42
N PHE A 253 8.39 18.74 13.28
CA PHE A 253 8.53 17.46 13.94
C PHE A 253 7.82 17.52 15.28
N VAL A 254 6.79 16.69 15.46
CA VAL A 254 5.99 16.60 16.68
C VAL A 254 6.32 15.26 17.34
N ALA A 255 7.19 15.27 18.33
CA ALA A 255 7.65 14.08 19.06
C ALA A 255 7.10 14.05 20.48
N GLY A 256 6.88 12.85 21.02
CA GLY A 256 6.40 12.59 22.37
C GLY A 256 5.18 11.65 22.38
N THR A 257 4.89 11.03 23.50
CA THR A 257 3.66 10.28 23.74
C THR A 257 2.50 11.23 24.01
N ARG A 258 1.25 10.75 24.02
CA ARG A 258 0.10 11.57 24.42
C ARG A 258 0.21 12.09 25.86
N ALA A 259 0.86 11.33 26.73
CA ALA A 259 1.04 11.70 28.14
C ALA A 259 2.12 12.77 28.33
N GLU A 260 3.09 12.87 27.42
CA GLU A 260 4.20 13.84 27.49
C GLU A 260 3.87 15.17 26.80
N LEU A 261 2.81 15.21 26.00
CA LEU A 261 2.40 16.41 25.29
C LEU A 261 1.29 17.12 26.08
N ASP A 262 1.43 18.40 26.29
CA ASP A 262 0.42 19.25 26.86
C ASP A 262 -0.70 19.49 25.82
N GLY A 263 -1.68 18.57 25.78
CA GLY A 263 -2.73 18.53 24.80
C GLY A 263 -2.42 17.76 23.50
N ASP A 264 -3.38 17.72 22.58
CA ASP A 264 -3.18 17.10 21.27
C ASP A 264 -2.62 18.12 20.28
N PRO A 265 -1.37 17.97 19.83
CA PRO A 265 -0.74 18.89 18.87
C PRO A 265 -1.39 18.87 17.48
N LEU A 266 -2.29 17.93 17.22
CA LEU A 266 -3.07 17.80 15.98
C LEU A 266 -4.55 18.15 16.20
N ALA A 267 -4.93 18.70 17.37
CA ALA A 267 -6.27 19.22 17.60
C ALA A 267 -6.61 20.38 16.65
N ALA A 268 -7.89 20.55 16.35
CA ALA A 268 -8.39 21.53 15.38
C ALA A 268 -7.83 22.94 15.61
N GLY A 269 -7.84 23.43 16.87
CA GLY A 269 -7.30 24.74 17.24
C GLY A 269 -5.79 24.85 17.03
N GLU A 270 -5.02 23.80 17.34
CA GLU A 270 -3.58 23.76 17.12
C GLU A 270 -3.22 23.74 15.63
N LEU A 271 -3.95 22.95 14.84
CA LEU A 271 -3.78 22.91 13.39
C LEU A 271 -4.09 24.27 12.76
N ALA A 272 -5.21 24.92 13.14
CA ALA A 272 -5.59 26.24 12.63
C ALA A 272 -4.57 27.33 13.02
N ARG A 273 -3.99 27.25 14.22
CA ARG A 273 -2.94 28.17 14.68
C ARG A 273 -1.63 28.01 13.90
N ARG A 274 -1.21 26.77 13.62
CA ARG A 274 0.04 26.46 12.93
C ARG A 274 -0.04 26.63 11.42
N VAL A 275 -1.22 26.39 10.84
CA VAL A 275 -1.49 26.46 9.42
C VAL A 275 -2.63 27.46 9.18
N PRO A 276 -2.29 28.75 9.01
CA PRO A 276 -3.28 29.76 8.65
C PRO A 276 -4.02 29.36 7.37
N ASP A 277 -5.32 29.69 7.29
CA ASP A 277 -6.20 29.35 6.16
C ASP A 277 -6.28 27.83 5.88
N LEU A 278 -6.28 27.00 6.94
CA LEU A 278 -6.28 25.54 6.84
C LEU A 278 -7.41 25.03 5.92
N ALA A 279 -8.58 25.63 5.91
CA ALA A 279 -9.70 25.28 5.04
C ALA A 279 -9.42 25.47 3.53
N SER A 280 -8.34 26.20 3.16
CA SER A 280 -7.90 26.39 1.77
C SER A 280 -6.77 25.44 1.35
N HIS A 281 -6.47 24.42 2.16
CA HIS A 281 -5.43 23.43 1.85
C HIS A 281 -6.04 22.12 1.38
N ASP A 282 -5.35 21.43 0.46
CA ASP A 282 -5.47 19.98 0.36
C ASP A 282 -4.65 19.34 1.47
N VAL A 283 -5.24 18.42 2.20
CA VAL A 283 -4.60 17.77 3.34
C VAL A 283 -4.40 16.28 3.07
N TYR A 284 -3.15 15.84 3.07
CA TYR A 284 -2.78 14.43 2.92
C TYR A 284 -2.41 13.87 4.30
N VAL A 285 -3.14 12.86 4.75
CA VAL A 285 -2.94 12.25 6.08
C VAL A 285 -2.55 10.79 5.91
N VAL A 286 -1.35 10.41 6.38
CA VAL A 286 -0.88 9.02 6.30
C VAL A 286 -0.31 8.56 7.64
N GLY A 287 -0.78 7.43 8.13
CA GLY A 287 -0.32 6.88 9.39
C GLY A 287 -1.15 5.70 9.89
N PRO A 288 -1.02 5.33 11.17
CA PRO A 288 -1.87 4.33 11.80
C PRO A 288 -3.36 4.70 11.71
N PRO A 289 -4.28 3.70 11.66
CA PRO A 289 -5.73 3.95 11.54
C PRO A 289 -6.30 4.90 12.60
N GLU A 290 -5.83 4.78 13.83
CA GLU A 290 -6.29 5.64 14.94
C GLU A 290 -5.89 7.11 14.72
N LEU A 291 -4.66 7.36 14.25
CA LEU A 291 -4.18 8.71 13.96
C LEU A 291 -4.93 9.30 12.76
N THR A 292 -5.07 8.55 11.67
CA THR A 292 -5.77 9.04 10.47
C THR A 292 -7.23 9.36 10.75
N ALA A 293 -7.91 8.53 11.55
CA ALA A 293 -9.30 8.77 11.97
C ALA A 293 -9.42 10.00 12.88
N ALA A 294 -8.52 10.15 13.87
CA ALA A 294 -8.51 11.29 14.78
C ALA A 294 -8.26 12.62 14.02
N VAL A 295 -7.17 12.66 13.23
CA VAL A 295 -6.81 13.85 12.44
C VAL A 295 -7.92 14.22 11.45
N THR A 296 -8.57 13.25 10.82
CA THR A 296 -9.68 13.53 9.88
C THR A 296 -10.86 14.17 10.59
N ARG A 297 -11.13 13.84 11.86
CA ARG A 297 -12.15 14.54 12.67
C ARG A 297 -11.73 15.97 12.98
N GLU A 298 -10.51 16.14 13.50
CA GLU A 298 -9.97 17.46 13.85
C GLU A 298 -9.94 18.42 12.64
N LEU A 299 -9.58 17.91 11.46
CA LEU A 299 -9.62 18.70 10.23
C LEU A 299 -11.03 19.14 9.85
N ARG A 300 -12.03 18.28 10.06
CA ARG A 300 -13.44 18.63 9.84
C ARG A 300 -13.90 19.71 10.82
N ASP A 301 -13.54 19.56 12.09
CA ASP A 301 -13.89 20.51 13.14
C ASP A 301 -13.19 21.87 12.92
N ALA A 302 -12.00 21.85 12.28
CA ALA A 302 -11.31 23.04 11.79
C ALA A 302 -11.87 23.62 10.48
N GLY A 303 -12.97 23.06 9.92
CA GLY A 303 -13.65 23.57 8.74
C GLY A 303 -13.06 23.10 7.39
N VAL A 304 -12.17 22.10 7.37
CA VAL A 304 -11.63 21.57 6.11
C VAL A 304 -12.67 20.69 5.39
N PRO A 305 -13.03 20.98 4.13
CA PRO A 305 -14.00 20.20 3.38
C PRO A 305 -13.51 18.76 3.15
N ARG A 306 -14.42 17.77 3.27
CA ARG A 306 -14.07 16.34 3.09
C ARG A 306 -13.37 16.04 1.77
N ARG A 307 -13.73 16.73 0.69
CA ARG A 307 -13.11 16.56 -0.64
C ARG A 307 -11.65 17.00 -0.72
N GLN A 308 -11.17 17.73 0.28
CA GLN A 308 -9.78 18.21 0.39
C GLN A 308 -8.94 17.34 1.34
N VAL A 309 -9.56 16.35 2.01
CA VAL A 309 -8.86 15.43 2.92
C VAL A 309 -8.64 14.09 2.22
N HIS A 310 -7.37 13.79 1.95
CA HIS A 310 -6.91 12.56 1.31
C HIS A 310 -6.17 11.74 2.36
N ASN A 311 -6.66 10.56 2.69
CA ASN A 311 -6.05 9.76 3.75
C ASN A 311 -5.72 8.33 3.30
N GLU A 312 -4.66 7.77 3.88
CA GLU A 312 -4.27 6.38 3.74
C GLU A 312 -3.81 5.84 5.09
N SER A 313 -4.35 4.68 5.49
CA SER A 313 -4.03 4.06 6.77
C SER A 313 -3.12 2.86 6.58
N PHE A 314 -2.05 2.79 7.35
CA PHE A 314 -1.15 1.64 7.41
C PHE A 314 -1.47 0.81 8.66
N ALA A 315 -2.12 -0.34 8.47
CA ALA A 315 -2.28 -1.37 9.50
C ALA A 315 -1.08 -2.33 9.42
N PHE A 316 -0.36 -2.49 10.54
CA PHE A 316 0.77 -3.40 10.69
C PHE A 316 0.37 -4.63 11.50
#